data_bc6e0005f33a6e6f69dfed6a36dffe0e
#
_entry.id   bc6e0005f33a6e6f69dfed6a36dffe0e
#
_cell.length_a   1.000
_cell.length_b   1.000
_cell.length_c   1.000
_cell.angle_alpha   90.00
_cell.angle_beta   90.00
_cell.angle_gamma   90.00
#
_symmetry.space_group_name_H-M   'P 1'
#
loop_
_entity.id
_entity.type
_entity.pdbx_description
1 polymer ?
#
loop_
_entity_poly.entity_id
_entity_poly.type
_entity_poly.pdbx_seq_one_letter_code
_entity_poly.pdbx_strand_id
1 'polypeptide(L)'
;VSLRSFYFDFSLANEYSYEKSVLTAFKDARNAIVDFSKIKEIYESRLQLEQAARSNVELAQLQYINGVIGYLDVLDAQRGYFDAQIGLSNAIRDKQITLVRLYKALGGGWSL
;
A
#
# COMPACT_ATOMS: atom_id res chain seq x y z
N VAL A 1 -30.02 -34.40 -32.98
CA VAL A 1 -28.64 -34.73 -32.60
C VAL A 1 -27.81 -33.46 -32.41
N SER A 2 -27.93 -32.54 -33.33
CA SER A 2 -27.13 -31.29 -33.27
C SER A 2 -27.53 -30.36 -32.13
N LEU A 3 -28.79 -30.37 -31.72
CA LEU A 3 -29.25 -29.54 -30.59
C LEU A 3 -28.66 -29.97 -29.26
N ARG A 4 -28.59 -31.27 -29.04
CA ARG A 4 -28.00 -31.82 -27.80
C ARG A 4 -26.51 -31.52 -27.67
N SER A 5 -25.82 -31.68 -28.79
CA SER A 5 -24.41 -31.34 -28.89
C SER A 5 -24.16 -29.84 -28.68
N PHE A 6 -25.05 -29.01 -29.28
CA PHE A 6 -24.99 -27.57 -29.13
C PHE A 6 -25.18 -27.13 -27.66
N TYR A 7 -26.18 -27.68 -26.98
CA TYR A 7 -26.43 -27.40 -25.57
C TYR A 7 -25.26 -27.84 -24.70
N PHE A 8 -24.67 -28.99 -24.99
CA PHE A 8 -23.54 -29.51 -24.25
C PHE A 8 -22.31 -28.61 -24.43
N ASP A 9 -22.03 -28.22 -25.66
CA ASP A 9 -20.90 -27.31 -25.94
C ASP A 9 -21.11 -25.93 -25.32
N PHE A 10 -22.34 -25.43 -25.36
CA PHE A 10 -22.70 -24.16 -24.75
C PHE A 10 -22.53 -24.20 -23.21
N SER A 11 -22.96 -25.30 -22.61
CA SER A 11 -22.82 -25.52 -21.16
C SER A 11 -21.37 -25.61 -20.75
N LEU A 12 -20.55 -26.32 -21.53
CA LEU A 12 -19.11 -26.42 -21.29
C LEU A 12 -18.42 -25.07 -21.45
N ALA A 13 -18.80 -24.30 -22.47
CA ALA A 13 -18.26 -22.97 -22.67
C ALA A 13 -18.59 -22.02 -21.51
N ASN A 14 -19.81 -22.11 -20.99
CA ASN A 14 -20.23 -21.32 -19.84
C ASN A 14 -19.49 -21.73 -18.58
N GLU A 15 -19.32 -23.02 -18.33
CA GLU A 15 -18.54 -23.50 -17.19
C GLU A 15 -17.09 -23.07 -17.27
N TYR A 16 -16.48 -23.19 -18.44
CA TYR A 16 -15.10 -22.77 -18.66
C TYR A 16 -14.95 -21.26 -18.43
N SER A 17 -15.88 -20.47 -18.97
CA SER A 17 -15.91 -19.02 -18.80
C SER A 17 -16.08 -18.63 -17.33
N TYR A 18 -16.94 -19.33 -16.62
CA TYR A 18 -17.19 -19.13 -15.20
C TYR A 18 -15.95 -19.46 -14.38
N GLU A 19 -15.33 -20.61 -14.61
CA GLU A 19 -14.11 -21.02 -13.93
C GLU A 19 -12.97 -20.03 -14.17
N LYS A 20 -12.83 -19.56 -15.41
CA LYS A 20 -11.81 -18.57 -15.76
C LYS A 20 -12.07 -17.25 -15.03
N SER A 21 -13.31 -16.82 -14.94
CA SER A 21 -13.69 -15.60 -14.21
C SER A 21 -13.40 -15.73 -12.72
N VAL A 22 -13.70 -16.87 -12.13
CA VAL A 22 -13.42 -17.14 -10.70
C VAL A 22 -11.92 -17.14 -10.44
N LEU A 23 -11.15 -17.81 -11.29
CA LEU A 23 -9.68 -17.84 -11.17
C LEU A 23 -9.08 -16.44 -11.30
N THR A 24 -9.58 -15.64 -12.24
CA THR A 24 -9.11 -14.26 -12.42
C THR A 24 -9.44 -13.42 -11.19
N ALA A 25 -10.65 -13.57 -10.65
CA ALA A 25 -11.05 -12.84 -9.43
C ALA A 25 -10.18 -13.24 -8.23
N PHE A 26 -9.87 -14.52 -8.08
CA PHE A 26 -8.98 -15.01 -7.05
C PHE A 26 -7.58 -14.44 -7.18
N LYS A 27 -7.07 -14.43 -8.40
CA LYS A 27 -5.74 -13.89 -8.67
C LYS A 27 -5.67 -12.39 -8.36
N ASP A 28 -6.70 -11.64 -8.77
CA ASP A 28 -6.77 -10.21 -8.51
C ASP A 28 -6.86 -9.91 -7.02
N ALA A 29 -7.68 -10.68 -6.29
CA ALA A 29 -7.80 -10.54 -4.85
C ALA A 29 -6.47 -10.85 -4.16
N ARG A 30 -5.80 -11.93 -4.58
CA ARG A 30 -4.50 -12.30 -4.02
C ARG A 30 -3.46 -11.21 -4.26
N ASN A 31 -3.39 -10.69 -5.48
CA ASN A 31 -2.46 -9.62 -5.83
C ASN A 31 -2.73 -8.36 -5.03
N ALA A 32 -4.00 -8.02 -4.83
CA ALA A 32 -4.39 -6.85 -4.04
C ALA A 32 -3.99 -7.01 -2.57
N ILE A 33 -4.14 -8.20 -2.01
CA ILE A 33 -3.72 -8.51 -0.63
C ILE A 33 -2.21 -8.38 -0.48
N VAL A 34 -1.45 -8.92 -1.44
CA VAL A 34 0.02 -8.84 -1.43
C VAL A 34 0.47 -7.39 -1.54
N ASP A 35 -0.14 -6.62 -2.43
CA ASP A 35 0.18 -5.21 -2.62
C ASP A 35 -0.10 -4.40 -1.35
N PHE A 36 -1.24 -4.65 -0.72
CA PHE A 36 -1.59 -3.98 0.54
C PHE A 36 -0.59 -4.33 1.64
N SER A 37 -0.18 -5.58 1.75
CA SER A 37 0.80 -6.03 2.74
C SER A 37 2.14 -5.30 2.55
N LYS A 38 2.61 -5.18 1.31
CA LYS A 38 3.86 -4.47 1.00
C LYS A 38 3.76 -2.98 1.33
N ILE A 39 2.66 -2.35 0.97
CA ILE A 39 2.45 -0.92 1.24
C ILE A 39 2.35 -0.67 2.74
N LYS A 40 1.73 -1.59 3.48
CA LYS A 40 1.66 -1.50 4.93
C LYS A 40 3.06 -1.56 5.57
N GLU A 41 3.93 -2.42 5.08
CA GLU A 41 5.32 -2.51 5.55
C GLU A 41 6.07 -1.21 5.27
N ILE A 42 5.91 -0.64 4.08
CA ILE A 42 6.52 0.64 3.72
C ILE A 42 6.02 1.74 4.65
N TYR A 43 4.71 1.78 4.92
CA TYR A 43 4.13 2.74 5.84
C TYR A 43 4.75 2.63 7.24
N GLU A 44 4.89 1.43 7.77
CA GLU A 44 5.49 1.21 9.08
C GLU A 44 6.94 1.67 9.13
N SER A 45 7.72 1.39 8.07
CA SER A 45 9.09 1.88 7.95
C SER A 45 9.16 3.40 7.92
N ARG A 46 8.27 4.04 7.16
CA ARG A 46 8.24 5.51 7.06
C ARG A 46 7.81 6.15 8.37
N LEU A 47 6.91 5.51 9.10
CA LEU A 47 6.51 5.97 10.43
C LEU A 47 7.67 5.93 11.41
N GLN A 48 8.43 4.84 11.42
CA GLN A 48 9.61 4.70 12.27
C GLN A 48 10.68 5.74 11.90
N LEU A 49 10.88 5.98 10.60
CA LEU A 49 11.84 6.98 10.13
C LEU A 49 11.43 8.40 10.57
N GLU A 50 10.15 8.72 10.48
CA GLU A 50 9.63 10.02 10.92
C GLU A 50 9.85 10.21 12.42
N GLN A 51 9.58 9.19 13.23
CA GLN A 51 9.78 9.25 14.67
C GLN A 51 11.26 9.41 15.03
N ALA A 52 12.15 8.70 14.33
CA ALA A 52 13.59 8.82 14.54
C ALA A 52 14.09 10.21 14.15
N ALA A 53 13.60 10.76 13.05
CA ALA A 53 13.98 12.11 12.60
C ALA A 53 13.49 13.18 13.57
N ARG A 54 12.30 13.01 14.13
CA ARG A 54 11.77 13.91 15.16
C ARG A 54 12.69 13.91 16.40
N SER A 55 13.05 12.74 16.87
CA SER A 55 13.96 12.59 18.02
C SER A 55 15.31 13.23 17.72
N ASN A 56 15.81 13.10 16.49
CA ASN A 56 17.06 13.69 16.08
C ASN A 56 17.01 15.23 16.11
N VAL A 57 15.89 15.83 15.69
CA VAL A 57 15.70 17.29 15.80
C VAL A 57 15.70 17.73 17.25
N GLU A 58 15.01 17.04 18.12
CA GLU A 58 14.95 17.35 19.55
C GLU A 58 16.35 17.28 20.18
N LEU A 59 17.11 16.24 19.85
CA LEU A 59 18.48 16.08 20.31
C LEU A 59 19.39 17.18 19.77
N ALA A 60 19.27 17.50 18.49
CA ALA A 60 20.09 18.54 17.87
C ALA A 60 19.82 19.92 18.51
N GLN A 61 18.55 20.24 18.78
CA GLN A 61 18.20 21.48 19.47
C GLN A 61 18.81 21.55 20.87
N LEU A 62 18.75 20.45 21.61
CA LEU A 62 19.33 20.36 22.95
C LEU A 62 20.84 20.52 22.89
N GLN A 63 21.51 19.88 21.95
CA GLN A 63 22.96 20.01 21.76
C GLN A 63 23.36 21.43 21.35
N TYR A 64 22.54 22.08 20.53
CA TYR A 64 22.77 23.48 20.15
C TYR A 64 22.68 24.42 21.36
N ILE A 65 21.66 24.26 22.18
CA ILE A 65 21.47 25.07 23.39
C ILE A 65 22.64 24.89 24.33
N ASN A 66 23.19 23.68 24.42
CA ASN A 66 24.35 23.38 25.27
C ASN A 66 25.71 23.71 24.63
N GLY A 67 25.70 24.27 23.42
CA GLY A 67 26.92 24.69 22.72
C GLY A 67 27.73 23.55 22.12
N VAL A 68 27.18 22.36 22.00
CA VAL A 68 27.88 21.17 21.48
C VAL A 68 27.99 21.18 19.97
N ILE A 69 26.92 21.65 19.28
CA ILE A 69 26.87 21.70 17.81
C ILE A 69 26.49 23.09 17.33
N GLY A 70 26.76 23.37 16.05
CA GLY A 70 26.37 24.62 15.39
C GLY A 70 24.93 24.62 14.92
N TYR A 71 24.44 25.80 14.58
CA TYR A 71 23.07 25.96 14.13
C TYR A 71 22.80 25.26 12.79
N LEU A 72 23.83 25.15 11.93
CA LEU A 72 23.69 24.40 10.66
C LEU A 72 23.30 22.95 10.88
N ASP A 73 23.82 22.34 11.95
CA ASP A 73 23.47 20.96 12.27
C ASP A 73 21.99 20.83 12.67
N VAL A 74 21.45 21.84 13.37
CA VAL A 74 20.02 21.90 13.69
C VAL A 74 19.20 22.02 12.42
N LEU A 75 19.61 22.87 11.48
CA LEU A 75 18.92 23.04 10.21
C LEU A 75 18.93 21.75 9.38
N ASP A 76 20.05 21.04 9.36
CA ASP A 76 20.15 19.75 8.68
C ASP A 76 19.19 18.71 9.29
N ALA A 77 19.11 18.68 10.62
CA ALA A 77 18.19 17.80 11.32
C ALA A 77 16.74 18.15 10.99
N GLN A 78 16.39 19.43 10.93
CA GLN A 78 15.06 19.90 10.58
C GLN A 78 14.70 19.54 9.13
N ARG A 79 15.67 19.65 8.21
CA ARG A 79 15.46 19.24 6.82
C ARG A 79 15.18 17.73 6.73
N GLY A 80 15.96 16.92 7.46
CA GLY A 80 15.75 15.47 7.50
C GLY A 80 14.37 15.11 8.05
N TYR A 81 13.92 15.82 9.07
CA TYR A 81 12.59 15.62 9.62
C TYR A 81 11.49 16.00 8.62
N PHE A 82 11.65 17.13 7.94
CA PHE A 82 10.71 17.56 6.92
C PHE A 82 10.60 16.52 5.80
N ASP A 83 11.73 16.01 5.31
CA ASP A 83 11.76 14.97 4.28
C ASP A 83 11.07 13.69 4.77
N ALA A 84 11.29 13.31 6.03
CA ALA A 84 10.65 12.13 6.63
C ALA A 84 9.13 12.31 6.74
N GLN A 85 8.67 13.52 7.07
CA GLN A 85 7.24 13.83 7.10
C GLN A 85 6.59 13.73 5.72
N ILE A 86 7.27 14.22 4.68
CA ILE A 86 6.79 14.09 3.30
C ILE A 86 6.71 12.61 2.91
N GLY A 87 7.75 11.83 3.21
CA GLY A 87 7.77 10.40 2.93
C GLY A 87 6.65 9.66 3.63
N LEU A 88 6.37 10.00 4.89
CA LEU A 88 5.25 9.42 5.65
C LEU A 88 3.90 9.80 5.03
N SER A 89 3.71 11.05 4.66
CA SER A 89 2.47 11.51 4.02
C SER A 89 2.20 10.78 2.72
N ASN A 90 3.23 10.56 1.90
CA ASN A 90 3.13 9.79 0.67
C ASN A 90 2.77 8.34 0.94
N ALA A 91 3.37 7.74 1.98
CA ALA A 91 3.07 6.36 2.36
C ALA A 91 1.64 6.20 2.87
N ILE A 92 1.13 7.18 3.62
CA ILE A 92 -0.27 7.19 4.08
C ILE A 92 -1.22 7.24 2.87
N ARG A 93 -0.94 8.12 1.91
CA ARG A 93 -1.73 8.21 0.68
C ARG A 93 -1.73 6.90 -0.08
N ASP A 94 -0.56 6.31 -0.28
CA ASP A 94 -0.41 5.05 -1.01
C ASP A 94 -1.14 3.90 -0.30
N LYS A 95 -1.06 3.87 1.03
CA LYS A 95 -1.79 2.89 1.84
C LYS A 95 -3.30 3.02 1.65
N GLN A 96 -3.82 4.23 1.65
CA GLN A 96 -5.24 4.49 1.46
C GLN A 96 -5.70 4.09 0.05
N ILE A 97 -4.92 4.44 -0.97
CA ILE A 97 -5.22 4.06 -2.36
C ILE A 97 -5.22 2.54 -2.51
N THR A 98 -4.23 1.88 -1.95
CA THR A 98 -4.11 0.42 -2.02
C THR A 98 -5.24 -0.26 -1.24
N LEU A 99 -5.66 0.30 -0.12
CA LEU A 99 -6.81 -0.18 0.64
C LEU A 99 -8.09 -0.12 -0.18
N VAL A 100 -8.30 0.98 -0.91
CA VAL A 100 -9.46 1.12 -1.79
C VAL A 100 -9.42 0.06 -2.91
N ARG A 101 -8.24 -0.17 -3.49
CA ARG A 101 -8.05 -1.21 -4.50
C ARG A 101 -8.34 -2.59 -3.95
N LEU A 102 -7.88 -2.87 -2.74
CA LEU A 102 -8.16 -4.13 -2.04
C LEU A 102 -9.65 -4.31 -1.83
N TYR A 103 -10.32 -3.27 -1.36
CA TYR A 103 -11.76 -3.29 -1.15
C TYR A 103 -12.52 -3.57 -2.44
N LYS A 104 -12.13 -2.93 -3.53
CA LYS A 104 -12.72 -3.17 -4.85
C LYS A 104 -12.49 -4.59 -5.34
N ALA A 105 -11.28 -5.12 -5.13
CA ALA A 105 -10.95 -6.47 -5.55
C ALA A 105 -11.73 -7.53 -4.78
N LEU A 106 -11.96 -7.30 -3.47
CA LEU A 106 -12.69 -8.25 -2.61
C LEU A 106 -14.19 -8.02 -2.63
N GLY A 107 -14.64 -6.79 -2.75
CA GLY A 107 -16.04 -6.42 -2.64
C GLY A 107 -16.71 -6.03 -3.93
N GLY A 108 -15.98 -5.46 -4.88
CA GLY A 108 -16.52 -4.97 -6.13
C GLY A 108 -17.02 -6.07 -7.07
N GLY A 109 -16.43 -7.26 -6.99
CA GLY A 109 -16.86 -8.42 -7.77
C GLY A 109 -18.09 -9.13 -7.21
N TRP A 110 -18.50 -8.78 -6.00
CA TRP A 110 -19.60 -9.41 -5.29
C TRP A 110 -20.87 -8.56 -5.29
N SER A 111 -20.77 -7.30 -5.68
CA SER A 111 -21.93 -6.43 -5.79
C SER A 111 -22.66 -6.74 -7.08
N LEU A 112 -23.85 -7.19 -6.94
CA LEU A 112 -24.72 -7.48 -8.07
C LEU A 112 -25.48 -6.26 -8.53
#